data_abfa018a2fc83fd933ca903b0522615d
#
_entry.id   abfa018a2fc83fd933ca903b0522615d
#
_cell.length_a   1.000
_cell.length_b   1.000
_cell.length_c   1.000
_cell.angle_alpha   90.00
_cell.angle_beta   90.00
_cell.angle_gamma   90.00
#
_symmetry.space_group_name_H-M   'P 1'
#
loop_
_entity.id
_entity.type
_entity.pdbx_description
1 polymer ?
#
loop_
_entity_poly.entity_id
_entity_poly.type
_entity_poly.pdbx_seq_one_letter_code
_entity_poly.pdbx_strand_id
1 'polypeptide(L)'
;MRNALKTAAWIAGVCLGFVLHGQPAAAQQPAAQQQTTTQQPAPAGQPSPPPAPPQVVTAGDFYAGDGISITAQYWLGYGHPSMGTGHGNGNGEPSSVDYLGKPRPAPAGIISIPVGKHNALRISYFRIQGNGNPTLPAASIIYGTSYNQGDYLAVHYVMQNVKASFDYLSWPFPVKDSKFHIKTLWEVQYTNIASSFDAPLRHGQTDASGAPIIVSAYGKDWFIYPSFGLGADYLISHNFRFEARASGFAFPHRATIWDTEASLNYRFGKFEIQGGVKAFHFKTSPEKVEFVQATYPGAFVGLRWYPEYGKR
;
A
#
# COMPACT_ATOMS: atom_id res chain seq x y z
N MET A 1 -13.44 6.78 -17.59
CA MET A 1 -12.02 6.46 -17.84
C MET A 1 -11.06 7.65 -17.92
N ARG A 2 -11.35 8.73 -18.65
CA ARG A 2 -10.43 9.90 -18.77
C ARG A 2 -10.12 10.66 -17.47
N ASN A 3 -11.01 10.69 -16.49
CA ASN A 3 -10.81 11.47 -15.25
C ASN A 3 -9.98 10.74 -14.19
N ALA A 4 -10.05 9.41 -14.12
CA ALA A 4 -9.23 8.63 -13.18
C ALA A 4 -7.73 8.63 -13.55
N LEU A 5 -7.42 8.63 -14.86
CA LEU A 5 -6.03 8.76 -15.31
C LEU A 5 -5.43 10.14 -15.00
N LYS A 6 -6.25 11.21 -15.05
CA LYS A 6 -5.79 12.56 -14.72
C LYS A 6 -5.44 12.72 -13.25
N THR A 7 -6.21 12.09 -12.35
CA THR A 7 -5.94 12.15 -10.90
C THR A 7 -4.72 11.33 -10.51
N ALA A 8 -4.53 10.15 -11.10
CA ALA A 8 -3.34 9.34 -10.88
C ALA A 8 -2.05 10.00 -11.42
N ALA A 9 -2.14 10.67 -12.58
CA ALA A 9 -1.03 11.41 -13.15
C ALA A 9 -0.64 12.63 -12.31
N TRP A 10 -1.59 13.29 -11.63
CA TRP A 10 -1.31 14.42 -10.74
C TRP A 10 -0.56 13.98 -9.46
N ILE A 11 -0.96 12.89 -8.87
CA ILE A 11 -0.30 12.34 -7.66
C ILE A 11 1.11 11.84 -7.98
N ALA A 12 1.30 11.16 -9.13
CA ALA A 12 2.61 10.74 -9.60
C ALA A 12 3.50 11.93 -10.02
N GLY A 13 2.95 12.98 -10.62
CA GLY A 13 3.65 14.17 -11.06
C GLY A 13 4.22 15.01 -9.92
N VAL A 14 3.54 15.10 -8.79
CA VAL A 14 4.03 15.83 -7.61
C VAL A 14 5.21 15.09 -6.96
N CYS A 15 5.28 13.77 -7.01
CA CYS A 15 6.41 13.00 -6.49
C CYS A 15 7.65 13.03 -7.41
N LEU A 16 7.49 13.14 -8.74
CA LEU A 16 8.61 13.18 -9.69
C LEU A 16 9.18 14.58 -9.94
N GLY A 17 8.44 15.63 -9.68
CA GLY A 17 8.86 17.02 -9.96
C GLY A 17 10.04 17.52 -9.13
N PHE A 18 10.42 16.84 -8.05
CA PHE A 18 11.52 17.25 -7.16
C PHE A 18 12.90 16.65 -7.48
N VAL A 19 13.02 15.76 -8.47
CA VAL A 19 14.26 14.97 -8.68
C VAL A 19 15.15 15.48 -9.83
N LEU A 20 14.72 16.44 -10.66
CA LEU A 20 15.40 16.73 -11.91
C LEU A 20 16.23 18.04 -11.96
N HIS A 21 16.68 18.58 -10.84
CA HIS A 21 17.63 19.71 -10.88
C HIS A 21 18.83 19.45 -9.97
N GLY A 22 19.85 18.83 -10.52
CA GLY A 22 21.14 18.66 -9.85
C GLY A 22 22.06 17.67 -10.54
N GLN A 23 22.73 18.06 -11.64
CA GLN A 23 23.93 17.36 -12.09
C GLN A 23 25.14 17.86 -11.31
N PRO A 24 25.94 17.00 -10.68
CA PRO A 24 27.31 17.34 -10.33
C PRO A 24 28.30 16.73 -11.34
N ALA A 25 29.26 17.57 -11.71
CA ALA A 25 30.39 17.25 -12.56
C ALA A 25 31.28 16.15 -11.98
N ALA A 26 31.78 15.30 -12.86
CA ALA A 26 32.77 14.28 -12.56
C ALA A 26 34.09 14.90 -12.09
N ALA A 27 34.52 14.56 -10.88
CA ALA A 27 35.88 14.85 -10.38
C ALA A 27 36.70 13.55 -10.40
N GLN A 28 37.84 13.63 -11.09
CA GLN A 28 38.86 12.58 -11.19
C GLN A 28 39.48 12.29 -9.83
N GLN A 29 39.61 11.03 -9.47
CA GLN A 29 40.37 10.57 -8.31
C GLN A 29 41.89 10.61 -8.59
N PRO A 30 42.71 11.16 -7.69
CA PRO A 30 44.16 10.93 -7.72
C PRO A 30 44.51 9.61 -7.00
N ALA A 31 45.54 8.98 -7.53
CA ALA A 31 46.11 7.70 -7.07
C ALA A 31 46.56 7.72 -5.61
N ALA A 32 46.24 6.65 -4.90
CA ALA A 32 46.65 6.43 -3.53
C ALA A 32 48.17 6.18 -3.44
N GLN A 33 48.89 7.03 -2.70
CA GLN A 33 50.22 6.77 -2.23
C GLN A 33 50.15 5.90 -0.96
N GLN A 34 50.81 4.74 -1.00
CA GLN A 34 51.05 3.90 0.15
C GLN A 34 52.06 4.59 1.07
N GLN A 35 51.61 5.05 2.22
CA GLN A 35 52.49 5.46 3.33
C GLN A 35 52.80 4.27 4.21
N THR A 36 54.03 3.87 4.22
CA THR A 36 54.63 2.90 5.15
C THR A 36 54.70 3.55 6.52
N THR A 37 53.81 3.12 7.44
CA THR A 37 53.84 3.61 8.82
C THR A 37 54.84 2.82 9.62
N THR A 38 55.96 3.45 9.95
CA THR A 38 56.94 2.97 10.96
C THR A 38 56.26 3.05 12.33
N GLN A 39 56.06 1.90 12.96
CA GLN A 39 55.55 1.81 14.35
C GLN A 39 56.58 2.37 15.32
N GLN A 40 56.25 3.49 15.94
CA GLN A 40 56.98 4.05 17.06
C GLN A 40 56.50 3.34 18.35
N PRO A 41 57.43 2.90 19.26
CA PRO A 41 57.01 2.26 20.51
C PRO A 41 56.20 3.21 21.38
N ALA A 42 55.13 2.70 21.94
CA ALA A 42 54.22 3.47 22.81
C ALA A 42 54.95 3.89 24.12
N PRO A 43 54.82 5.17 24.54
CA PRO A 43 55.31 5.59 25.86
C PRO A 43 54.45 4.96 26.96
N ALA A 44 55.12 4.28 27.90
CA ALA A 44 54.47 3.74 29.10
C ALA A 44 53.98 4.89 29.99
N GLY A 45 52.69 4.87 30.36
CA GLY A 45 52.19 5.70 31.47
C GLY A 45 51.08 6.71 31.18
N GLN A 46 50.33 6.62 30.07
CA GLN A 46 49.11 7.47 29.96
C GLN A 46 47.95 6.83 30.74
N PRO A 47 47.33 7.58 31.68
CA PRO A 47 46.09 7.12 32.33
C PRO A 47 45.01 6.88 31.26
N SER A 48 44.29 5.77 31.40
CA SER A 48 43.18 5.43 30.51
C SER A 48 42.23 6.65 30.34
N PRO A 49 41.85 7.00 29.12
CA PRO A 49 40.90 8.09 28.90
C PRO A 49 39.60 7.78 29.66
N PRO A 50 38.96 8.79 30.25
CA PRO A 50 37.68 8.60 30.94
C PRO A 50 36.68 7.95 29.98
N PRO A 51 35.76 7.08 30.49
CA PRO A 51 34.78 6.43 29.67
C PRO A 51 33.99 7.52 28.90
N ALA A 52 33.88 7.32 27.60
CA ALA A 52 33.14 8.25 26.73
C ALA A 52 31.74 8.48 27.31
N PRO A 53 31.28 9.74 27.38
CA PRO A 53 29.94 10.02 27.85
C PRO A 53 28.94 9.20 27.02
N PRO A 54 27.82 8.72 27.62
CA PRO A 54 26.84 7.95 26.91
C PRO A 54 26.43 8.72 25.66
N GLN A 55 26.61 8.12 24.50
CA GLN A 55 26.25 8.75 23.23
C GLN A 55 24.75 9.02 23.27
N VAL A 56 24.41 10.30 23.28
CA VAL A 56 23.00 10.72 23.10
C VAL A 56 22.58 10.27 21.72
N VAL A 57 21.70 9.28 21.68
CA VAL A 57 21.11 8.75 20.44
C VAL A 57 20.41 9.92 19.72
N THR A 58 21.02 10.41 18.65
CA THR A 58 20.45 11.48 17.83
C THR A 58 19.39 10.92 16.89
N ALA A 59 18.43 11.73 16.49
CA ALA A 59 17.31 11.31 15.63
C ALA A 59 17.73 10.76 14.26
N GLY A 60 18.96 11.01 13.82
CA GLY A 60 19.56 10.39 12.64
C GLY A 60 19.65 8.88 12.71
N ASP A 61 19.51 8.28 13.91
CA ASP A 61 19.58 6.84 14.13
C ASP A 61 18.25 6.10 13.86
N PHE A 62 17.18 6.82 13.49
CA PHE A 62 15.84 6.24 13.30
C PHE A 62 15.43 6.09 11.85
N TYR A 63 16.23 5.39 11.07
CA TYR A 63 15.81 4.94 9.76
C TYR A 63 15.06 3.60 9.86
N ALA A 64 14.30 3.28 8.82
CA ALA A 64 13.44 2.10 8.72
C ALA A 64 14.12 0.74 8.96
N GLY A 65 15.38 0.71 9.36
CA GLY A 65 16.11 -0.47 9.78
C GLY A 65 16.37 -0.59 11.29
N ASP A 66 15.99 0.40 12.10
CA ASP A 66 16.55 0.54 13.44
C ASP A 66 15.75 -0.09 14.58
N GLY A 67 14.63 -0.73 14.30
CA GLY A 67 13.85 -1.42 15.31
C GLY A 67 12.58 -2.07 14.79
N ILE A 68 12.13 -3.08 15.49
CA ILE A 68 10.81 -3.66 15.23
C ILE A 68 9.77 -2.58 15.51
N SER A 69 8.80 -2.43 14.61
CA SER A 69 7.68 -1.52 14.83
C SER A 69 6.36 -2.17 14.45
N ILE A 70 5.32 -1.82 15.21
CA ILE A 70 3.94 -2.26 14.98
C ILE A 70 3.11 -1.00 14.79
N THR A 71 2.40 -0.93 13.68
CA THR A 71 1.54 0.20 13.34
C THR A 71 0.09 -0.25 13.25
N ALA A 72 -0.80 0.44 13.93
CA ALA A 72 -2.23 0.38 13.69
C ALA A 72 -2.64 1.62 12.88
N GLN A 73 -3.40 1.42 11.81
CA GLN A 73 -3.89 2.50 10.96
C GLN A 73 -5.41 2.41 10.82
N TYR A 74 -6.03 3.56 10.63
CA TYR A 74 -7.45 3.68 10.30
C TYR A 74 -7.57 4.49 9.01
N TRP A 75 -8.02 3.84 7.96
CA TRP A 75 -8.09 4.41 6.63
C TRP A 75 -9.53 4.81 6.28
N LEU A 76 -9.71 6.09 5.99
CA LEU A 76 -10.95 6.69 5.52
C LEU A 76 -10.97 6.65 3.98
N GLY A 77 -11.04 5.44 3.43
CA GLY A 77 -11.10 5.24 2.00
C GLY A 77 -12.48 5.61 1.44
N TYR A 78 -12.47 6.19 0.26
CA TYR A 78 -13.65 6.36 -0.56
C TYR A 78 -13.33 5.82 -1.96
N GLY A 79 -14.34 5.43 -2.72
CA GLY A 79 -14.11 4.86 -4.03
C GLY A 79 -15.39 4.38 -4.67
N HIS A 80 -15.24 3.93 -5.90
CA HIS A 80 -16.34 3.48 -6.74
C HIS A 80 -16.06 2.07 -7.28
N PRO A 81 -16.15 1.03 -6.42
CA PRO A 81 -15.94 -0.33 -6.89
C PRO A 81 -17.01 -0.72 -7.87
N SER A 82 -16.63 -1.40 -8.94
CA SER A 82 -17.53 -1.87 -10.00
C SER A 82 -17.18 -3.29 -10.40
N MET A 83 -18.14 -4.00 -10.94
CA MET A 83 -17.98 -5.31 -11.54
C MET A 83 -18.42 -5.27 -13.00
N GLY A 84 -17.70 -5.94 -13.86
CA GLY A 84 -17.99 -6.03 -15.27
C GLY A 84 -17.89 -7.45 -15.81
N THR A 85 -18.44 -7.70 -16.98
CA THR A 85 -18.27 -8.96 -17.71
C THR A 85 -16.89 -8.99 -18.34
N GLY A 86 -16.23 -10.13 -18.18
CA GLY A 86 -14.97 -10.43 -18.87
C GLY A 86 -15.18 -11.09 -20.24
N HIS A 87 -14.08 -11.37 -20.92
CA HIS A 87 -14.07 -12.01 -22.25
C HIS A 87 -14.16 -13.54 -22.20
N GLY A 88 -14.30 -14.12 -21.00
CA GLY A 88 -14.08 -15.55 -20.74
C GLY A 88 -15.09 -16.53 -21.37
N ASN A 89 -16.30 -16.08 -21.67
CA ASN A 89 -17.31 -16.93 -22.34
C ASN A 89 -18.14 -16.06 -23.28
N GLY A 90 -17.86 -16.13 -24.57
CA GLY A 90 -18.39 -15.29 -25.64
C GLY A 90 -19.92 -15.29 -25.87
N ASN A 91 -20.73 -15.78 -24.95
CA ASN A 91 -22.19 -15.86 -25.04
C ASN A 91 -22.91 -15.19 -23.86
N GLY A 92 -22.20 -14.46 -22.97
CA GLY A 92 -22.82 -13.80 -21.84
C GLY A 92 -23.37 -12.41 -22.20
N GLU A 93 -24.60 -12.14 -21.82
CA GLU A 93 -25.10 -10.76 -21.71
C GLU A 93 -24.10 -9.93 -20.90
N PRO A 94 -23.80 -8.68 -21.30
CA PRO A 94 -22.87 -7.84 -20.58
C PRO A 94 -23.40 -7.58 -19.17
N SER A 95 -22.88 -8.29 -18.17
CA SER A 95 -23.16 -7.96 -16.79
C SER A 95 -22.25 -6.80 -16.38
N SER A 96 -22.82 -5.71 -15.97
CA SER A 96 -22.07 -4.63 -15.32
C SER A 96 -22.86 -4.10 -14.14
N VAL A 97 -22.17 -4.07 -12.99
CA VAL A 97 -22.64 -3.38 -11.80
C VAL A 97 -21.70 -2.20 -11.60
N ASP A 98 -22.12 -1.03 -12.04
CA ASP A 98 -21.28 0.18 -12.07
C ASP A 98 -20.87 0.63 -10.68
N TYR A 99 -21.62 0.23 -9.65
CA TYR A 99 -21.32 0.59 -8.29
C TYR A 99 -21.72 -0.50 -7.30
N LEU A 100 -20.73 -1.14 -6.67
CA LEU A 100 -20.93 -2.18 -5.66
C LEU A 100 -21.27 -1.62 -4.26
N GLY A 101 -21.13 -0.33 -4.05
CA GLY A 101 -21.45 0.34 -2.79
C GLY A 101 -20.28 1.09 -2.16
N LYS A 102 -20.62 1.97 -1.21
CA LYS A 102 -19.64 2.82 -0.53
C LYS A 102 -18.76 2.02 0.40
N PRO A 103 -17.41 2.17 0.31
CA PRO A 103 -16.51 1.55 1.27
C PRO A 103 -16.69 2.13 2.67
N ARG A 104 -16.61 1.28 3.67
CA ARG A 104 -16.54 1.68 5.07
C ARG A 104 -15.09 1.98 5.45
N PRO A 105 -14.85 2.82 6.47
CA PRO A 105 -13.52 3.02 7.00
C PRO A 105 -12.85 1.69 7.36
N ALA A 106 -11.58 1.55 6.97
CA ALA A 106 -10.87 0.29 7.01
C ALA A 106 -9.79 0.28 8.10
N PRO A 107 -9.81 -0.67 9.04
CA PRO A 107 -8.66 -0.93 9.88
C PRO A 107 -7.53 -1.54 9.07
N ALA A 108 -6.31 -1.13 9.37
CA ALA A 108 -5.10 -1.66 8.77
C ALA A 108 -4.02 -1.85 9.85
N GLY A 109 -3.14 -2.80 9.62
CA GLY A 109 -2.00 -3.08 10.50
C GLY A 109 -0.73 -3.26 9.70
N ILE A 110 0.40 -2.83 10.27
CA ILE A 110 1.72 -2.98 9.65
C ILE A 110 2.71 -3.43 10.71
N ILE A 111 3.49 -4.44 10.39
CA ILE A 111 4.66 -4.88 11.18
C ILE A 111 5.87 -4.61 10.31
N SER A 112 6.87 -3.93 10.86
CA SER A 112 8.16 -3.72 10.22
C SER A 112 9.27 -4.32 11.08
N ILE A 113 10.10 -5.14 10.46
CA ILE A 113 11.20 -5.88 11.09
C ILE A 113 12.48 -5.44 10.39
N PRO A 114 13.48 -4.90 11.12
CA PRO A 114 14.75 -4.52 10.52
C PRO A 114 15.50 -5.74 10.01
N VAL A 115 16.11 -5.59 8.84
CA VAL A 115 16.97 -6.60 8.21
C VAL A 115 18.33 -5.96 7.93
N GLY A 116 19.31 -6.24 8.77
CA GLY A 116 20.58 -5.54 8.75
C GLY A 116 20.47 -4.09 9.22
N LYS A 117 21.32 -3.21 8.68
CA LYS A 117 21.43 -1.82 9.17
C LYS A 117 20.46 -0.83 8.53
N HIS A 118 19.98 -1.11 7.31
CA HIS A 118 19.27 -0.11 6.50
C HIS A 118 18.03 -0.66 5.76
N ASN A 119 17.80 -1.96 5.83
CA ASN A 119 16.70 -2.62 5.14
C ASN A 119 15.63 -3.05 6.14
N ALA A 120 14.43 -3.28 5.67
CA ALA A 120 13.34 -3.78 6.50
C ALA A 120 12.45 -4.77 5.73
N LEU A 121 11.97 -5.77 6.45
CA LEU A 121 10.83 -6.59 6.02
C LEU A 121 9.57 -5.97 6.61
N ARG A 122 8.62 -5.63 5.76
CA ARG A 122 7.35 -5.01 6.16
C ARG A 122 6.19 -5.92 5.76
N ILE A 123 5.32 -6.24 6.70
CA ILE A 123 4.09 -6.99 6.46
C ILE A 123 2.93 -6.06 6.77
N SER A 124 2.04 -5.88 5.83
CA SER A 124 0.85 -5.05 6.01
C SER A 124 -0.42 -5.81 5.68
N TYR A 125 -1.48 -5.47 6.39
CA TYR A 125 -2.82 -6.00 6.20
C TYR A 125 -3.84 -4.88 6.24
N PHE A 126 -4.82 -4.93 5.37
CA PHE A 126 -6.02 -4.13 5.49
C PHE A 126 -7.26 -4.89 5.00
N ARG A 127 -8.43 -4.47 5.50
CA ARG A 127 -9.72 -5.01 5.09
C ARG A 127 -10.68 -3.87 4.78
N ILE A 128 -11.15 -3.82 3.54
CA ILE A 128 -12.20 -2.92 3.08
C ILE A 128 -13.48 -3.71 2.96
N GLN A 129 -14.59 -3.14 3.39
CA GLN A 129 -15.92 -3.70 3.19
C GLN A 129 -16.89 -2.58 2.83
N GLY A 130 -17.93 -2.91 2.10
CA GLY A 130 -18.94 -1.94 1.73
C GLY A 130 -20.25 -2.60 1.38
N ASN A 131 -21.30 -1.79 1.38
CA ASN A 131 -22.64 -2.17 0.99
C ASN A 131 -23.16 -1.17 -0.03
N GLY A 132 -23.91 -1.65 -0.99
CA GLY A 132 -24.57 -0.84 -1.99
C GLY A 132 -25.93 -1.39 -2.36
N ASN A 133 -26.70 -0.53 -2.96
CA ASN A 133 -28.05 -0.88 -3.40
C ASN A 133 -28.26 -0.38 -4.84
N PRO A 134 -27.50 -0.89 -5.83
CA PRO A 134 -27.69 -0.49 -7.22
C PRO A 134 -28.98 -1.09 -7.79
N THR A 135 -29.54 -0.39 -8.77
CA THR A 135 -30.58 -0.92 -9.65
C THR A 135 -29.92 -1.32 -10.97
N LEU A 136 -30.19 -2.51 -11.46
CA LEU A 136 -29.60 -2.99 -12.70
C LEU A 136 -30.13 -2.23 -13.92
N PRO A 137 -29.24 -1.62 -14.73
CA PRO A 137 -29.65 -0.90 -15.93
C PRO A 137 -30.08 -1.83 -17.08
N ALA A 138 -29.64 -3.08 -17.06
CA ALA A 138 -29.93 -4.11 -18.04
C ALA A 138 -30.01 -5.48 -17.36
N ALA A 139 -30.65 -6.45 -18.02
CA ALA A 139 -30.60 -7.85 -17.59
C ALA A 139 -29.13 -8.30 -17.53
N SER A 140 -28.77 -9.05 -16.48
CA SER A 140 -27.38 -9.41 -16.21
C SER A 140 -27.28 -10.79 -15.60
N ILE A 141 -26.20 -11.50 -15.92
CA ILE A 141 -25.84 -12.75 -15.26
C ILE A 141 -24.67 -12.45 -14.32
N ILE A 142 -24.85 -12.64 -13.03
CA ILE A 142 -23.85 -12.39 -11.99
C ILE A 142 -23.59 -13.69 -11.27
N TYR A 143 -22.34 -14.18 -11.31
CA TYR A 143 -21.94 -15.47 -10.76
C TYR A 143 -22.88 -16.63 -11.13
N GLY A 144 -23.27 -16.67 -12.41
CA GLY A 144 -24.17 -17.70 -12.95
C GLY A 144 -25.66 -17.54 -12.60
N THR A 145 -26.01 -16.48 -11.87
CA THR A 145 -27.40 -16.18 -11.50
C THR A 145 -27.95 -15.06 -12.38
N SER A 146 -29.12 -15.28 -13.00
CA SER A 146 -29.77 -14.31 -13.89
C SER A 146 -30.59 -13.29 -13.09
N TYR A 147 -30.38 -12.01 -13.39
CA TYR A 147 -31.11 -10.87 -12.87
C TYR A 147 -31.78 -10.11 -14.03
N ASN A 148 -32.91 -9.50 -13.74
CA ASN A 148 -33.66 -8.73 -14.74
C ASN A 148 -33.23 -7.25 -14.72
N GLN A 149 -33.49 -6.57 -15.84
CA GLN A 149 -33.41 -5.11 -15.86
C GLN A 149 -34.37 -4.53 -14.82
N GLY A 150 -33.90 -3.55 -14.05
CA GLY A 150 -34.70 -2.89 -13.00
C GLY A 150 -34.64 -3.63 -11.64
N ASP A 151 -34.03 -4.80 -11.56
CA ASP A 151 -33.85 -5.46 -10.25
C ASP A 151 -33.02 -4.58 -9.33
N TYR A 152 -33.52 -4.42 -8.11
CA TYR A 152 -32.83 -3.75 -7.01
C TYR A 152 -31.96 -4.75 -6.28
N LEU A 153 -30.67 -4.52 -6.23
CA LEU A 153 -29.70 -5.42 -5.60
C LEU A 153 -29.27 -4.89 -4.25
N ALA A 154 -29.31 -5.74 -3.24
CA ALA A 154 -28.56 -5.53 -2.02
C ALA A 154 -27.16 -6.17 -2.19
N VAL A 155 -26.15 -5.32 -2.33
CA VAL A 155 -24.77 -5.76 -2.56
C VAL A 155 -23.97 -5.63 -1.27
N HIS A 156 -23.24 -6.68 -0.93
CA HIS A 156 -22.21 -6.64 0.10
C HIS A 156 -20.89 -7.14 -0.47
N TYR A 157 -19.80 -6.43 -0.19
CA TYR A 157 -18.48 -6.89 -0.58
C TYR A 157 -17.47 -6.72 0.54
N VAL A 158 -16.49 -7.62 0.56
CA VAL A 158 -15.35 -7.62 1.45
C VAL A 158 -14.09 -7.86 0.64
N MET A 159 -13.12 -6.98 0.80
CA MET A 159 -11.78 -7.13 0.23
C MET A 159 -10.75 -7.15 1.35
N GLN A 160 -9.82 -8.09 1.26
CA GLN A 160 -8.69 -8.23 2.17
C GLN A 160 -7.40 -8.20 1.36
N ASN A 161 -6.40 -7.49 1.84
CA ASN A 161 -5.09 -7.46 1.24
C ASN A 161 -4.03 -7.73 2.30
N VAL A 162 -3.13 -8.65 2.00
CA VAL A 162 -1.89 -8.90 2.75
C VAL A 162 -0.74 -8.62 1.83
N LYS A 163 0.20 -7.79 2.25
CA LYS A 163 1.39 -7.45 1.47
C LYS A 163 2.64 -7.68 2.31
N ALA A 164 3.57 -8.45 1.79
CA ALA A 164 4.93 -8.58 2.29
C ALA A 164 5.86 -7.76 1.39
N SER A 165 6.63 -6.85 1.98
CA SER A 165 7.54 -5.94 1.28
C SER A 165 8.94 -6.06 1.87
N PHE A 166 9.93 -6.23 1.02
CA PHE A 166 11.33 -6.03 1.38
C PHE A 166 11.75 -4.64 0.92
N ASP A 167 12.00 -3.77 1.90
CA ASP A 167 12.40 -2.38 1.70
C ASP A 167 13.91 -2.32 1.68
N TYR A 168 14.50 -2.16 0.50
CA TYR A 168 15.95 -2.09 0.31
C TYR A 168 16.39 -0.64 0.14
N LEU A 169 17.30 -0.16 1.02
CA LEU A 169 17.88 1.18 0.90
C LEU A 169 18.77 1.26 -0.34
N SER A 170 18.35 2.03 -1.33
CA SER A 170 19.04 2.15 -2.61
C SER A 170 19.91 3.40 -2.70
N TRP A 171 19.52 4.48 -1.99
CA TRP A 171 20.28 5.73 -2.00
C TRP A 171 19.96 6.57 -0.75
N PRO A 172 20.94 7.27 -0.16
CA PRO A 172 22.37 7.20 -0.42
C PRO A 172 22.98 5.96 0.24
N PHE A 173 24.01 5.41 -0.38
CA PHE A 173 24.75 4.28 0.18
C PHE A 173 26.23 4.65 0.24
N PRO A 174 26.91 4.57 1.39
CA PRO A 174 26.48 4.41 2.79
C PRO A 174 26.65 5.72 3.58
N VAL A 175 25.84 6.73 3.34
CA VAL A 175 25.98 8.03 4.02
C VAL A 175 25.11 8.04 5.28
N LYS A 176 25.75 8.07 6.45
CA LYS A 176 25.10 8.04 7.78
C LYS A 176 24.22 9.24 8.09
N ASP A 177 24.47 10.40 7.48
CA ASP A 177 23.88 11.68 7.86
C ASP A 177 22.90 12.27 6.83
N SER A 178 22.47 11.47 5.86
CA SER A 178 21.51 11.95 4.87
C SER A 178 20.11 12.08 5.48
N LYS A 179 19.48 13.23 5.28
CA LYS A 179 18.09 13.46 5.65
C LYS A 179 17.11 12.83 4.67
N PHE A 180 17.58 12.42 3.50
CA PHE A 180 16.75 11.88 2.42
C PHE A 180 17.23 10.50 2.01
N HIS A 181 16.30 9.54 1.93
CA HIS A 181 16.56 8.16 1.56
C HIS A 181 15.59 7.70 0.49
N ILE A 182 16.09 6.96 -0.48
CA ILE A 182 15.30 6.27 -1.49
C ILE A 182 15.45 4.77 -1.26
N LYS A 183 14.33 4.07 -1.29
CA LYS A 183 14.23 2.62 -1.14
C LYS A 183 13.61 2.01 -2.39
N THR A 184 14.09 0.85 -2.79
CA THR A 184 13.36 -0.01 -3.71
C THR A 184 12.51 -0.98 -2.90
N LEU A 185 11.30 -1.20 -3.35
CA LEU A 185 10.29 -2.03 -2.72
C LEU A 185 10.10 -3.29 -3.57
N TRP A 186 10.38 -4.43 -2.97
CA TRP A 186 10.16 -5.75 -3.57
C TRP A 186 9.03 -6.40 -2.81
N GLU A 187 7.90 -6.59 -3.44
CA GLU A 187 6.68 -6.91 -2.74
C GLU A 187 5.98 -8.12 -3.34
N VAL A 188 5.29 -8.86 -2.48
CA VAL A 188 4.29 -9.86 -2.86
C VAL A 188 2.99 -9.49 -2.18
N GLN A 189 1.93 -9.37 -2.97
CA GLN A 189 0.60 -9.02 -2.48
C GLN A 189 -0.38 -10.16 -2.71
N TYR A 190 -1.08 -10.54 -1.65
CA TYR A 190 -2.24 -11.42 -1.70
C TYR A 190 -3.49 -10.58 -1.52
N THR A 191 -4.40 -10.65 -2.47
CA THR A 191 -5.70 -9.98 -2.39
C THR A 191 -6.81 -11.00 -2.54
N ASN A 192 -7.81 -10.91 -1.68
CA ASN A 192 -9.02 -11.70 -1.72
C ASN A 192 -10.23 -10.75 -1.73
N ILE A 193 -11.14 -10.97 -2.64
CA ILE A 193 -12.40 -10.24 -2.74
C ILE A 193 -13.56 -11.21 -2.76
N ALA A 194 -14.57 -10.95 -1.96
CA ALA A 194 -15.83 -11.68 -1.93
C ALA A 194 -16.98 -10.68 -2.05
N SER A 195 -17.98 -11.04 -2.84
CA SER A 195 -19.19 -10.23 -3.02
C SER A 195 -20.45 -11.07 -3.06
N SER A 196 -21.51 -10.58 -2.47
CA SER A 196 -22.86 -11.14 -2.55
C SER A 196 -23.83 -10.12 -3.14
N PHE A 197 -24.79 -10.65 -3.88
CA PHE A 197 -25.80 -9.89 -4.58
C PHE A 197 -27.14 -10.55 -4.28
N ASP A 198 -28.02 -9.85 -3.59
CA ASP A 198 -29.34 -10.32 -3.24
C ASP A 198 -30.39 -9.41 -3.90
N ALA A 199 -31.33 -9.98 -4.65
CA ALA A 199 -32.49 -9.30 -5.18
C ALA A 199 -33.74 -9.65 -4.35
N PRO A 200 -34.00 -8.95 -3.23
CA PRO A 200 -35.08 -9.30 -2.32
C PRO A 200 -36.48 -8.98 -2.90
N LEU A 201 -36.52 -8.12 -3.90
CA LEU A 201 -37.76 -7.69 -4.55
C LEU A 201 -37.62 -7.87 -6.05
N ARG A 202 -37.63 -9.11 -6.50
CA ARG A 202 -37.66 -9.38 -7.92
C ARG A 202 -39.02 -8.99 -8.46
N HIS A 203 -39.09 -7.88 -9.16
CA HIS A 203 -40.27 -7.24 -9.76
C HIS A 203 -41.52 -8.14 -9.82
N GLY A 204 -42.33 -8.16 -8.75
CA GLY A 204 -43.65 -8.80 -8.73
C GLY A 204 -43.68 -10.33 -8.86
N GLN A 205 -42.56 -11.01 -8.85
CA GLN A 205 -42.53 -12.48 -8.87
C GLN A 205 -42.67 -13.01 -7.44
N THR A 206 -43.70 -13.78 -7.26
CA THR A 206 -43.96 -14.55 -6.06
C THR A 206 -43.87 -16.04 -6.38
N ASP A 207 -43.50 -16.85 -5.42
CA ASP A 207 -43.57 -18.30 -5.53
C ASP A 207 -45.03 -18.77 -5.48
N ALA A 208 -45.24 -20.08 -5.58
CA ALA A 208 -46.58 -20.70 -5.55
C ALA A 208 -47.36 -20.42 -4.24
N SER A 209 -46.69 -19.97 -3.18
CA SER A 209 -47.26 -19.59 -1.90
C SER A 209 -47.56 -18.09 -1.77
N GLY A 210 -47.20 -17.29 -2.78
CA GLY A 210 -47.32 -15.84 -2.74
C GLY A 210 -46.15 -15.12 -2.03
N ALA A 211 -45.09 -15.86 -1.62
CA ALA A 211 -43.92 -15.26 -1.01
C ALA A 211 -42.98 -14.66 -2.08
N PRO A 212 -42.31 -13.52 -1.82
CA PRO A 212 -41.38 -12.93 -2.79
C PRO A 212 -40.21 -13.86 -3.05
N ILE A 213 -39.87 -14.03 -4.34
CA ILE A 213 -38.71 -14.82 -4.75
C ILE A 213 -37.45 -13.99 -4.51
N ILE A 214 -36.59 -14.45 -3.60
CA ILE A 214 -35.26 -13.89 -3.37
C ILE A 214 -34.28 -14.62 -4.29
N VAL A 215 -33.57 -13.86 -5.10
CA VAL A 215 -32.49 -14.37 -5.95
C VAL A 215 -31.18 -13.90 -5.40
N SER A 216 -30.27 -14.82 -5.12
CA SER A 216 -28.97 -14.52 -4.52
C SER A 216 -27.83 -15.09 -5.36
N ALA A 217 -26.75 -14.33 -5.47
CA ALA A 217 -25.49 -14.76 -6.05
C ALA A 217 -24.34 -14.46 -5.10
N TYR A 218 -23.35 -15.32 -5.08
CA TYR A 218 -22.13 -15.15 -4.31
C TYR A 218 -20.92 -15.51 -5.15
N GLY A 219 -19.91 -14.67 -5.09
CA GLY A 219 -18.64 -14.93 -5.71
C GLY A 219 -17.46 -14.54 -4.84
N LYS A 220 -16.38 -15.29 -5.03
CA LYS A 220 -15.12 -15.06 -4.35
C LYS A 220 -13.97 -15.23 -5.33
N ASP A 221 -13.05 -14.27 -5.31
CA ASP A 221 -11.84 -14.34 -6.11
C ASP A 221 -10.62 -14.00 -5.27
N TRP A 222 -9.49 -14.60 -5.59
CA TRP A 222 -8.22 -14.32 -4.94
C TRP A 222 -7.08 -14.34 -5.95
N PHE A 223 -6.06 -13.59 -5.66
CA PHE A 223 -4.88 -13.52 -6.51
C PHE A 223 -3.63 -13.14 -5.71
N ILE A 224 -2.48 -13.57 -6.21
CA ILE A 224 -1.16 -13.22 -5.70
C ILE A 224 -0.40 -12.54 -6.82
N TYR A 225 0.16 -11.37 -6.53
CA TYR A 225 0.99 -10.63 -7.47
C TYR A 225 2.33 -10.24 -6.85
N PRO A 226 3.43 -10.36 -7.62
CA PRO A 226 4.60 -9.57 -7.34
C PRO A 226 4.28 -8.11 -7.61
N SER A 227 4.82 -7.19 -6.83
CA SER A 227 4.80 -5.76 -7.13
C SER A 227 6.16 -5.14 -6.81
N PHE A 228 6.48 -4.09 -7.54
CA PHE A 228 7.73 -3.38 -7.41
C PHE A 228 7.44 -1.91 -7.21
N GLY A 229 8.31 -1.23 -6.46
CA GLY A 229 8.06 0.15 -6.17
C GLY A 229 9.25 0.91 -5.68
N LEU A 230 8.99 2.16 -5.35
CA LEU A 230 9.92 3.08 -4.74
C LEU A 230 9.33 3.64 -3.46
N GLY A 231 10.18 3.81 -2.47
CA GLY A 231 9.91 4.54 -1.25
C GLY A 231 10.87 5.70 -1.10
N ALA A 232 10.43 6.76 -0.46
CA ALA A 232 11.24 7.91 -0.10
C ALA A 232 10.94 8.30 1.34
N ASP A 233 11.99 8.50 2.12
CA ASP A 233 11.91 9.03 3.47
C ASP A 233 12.68 10.35 3.53
N TYR A 234 12.10 11.37 4.14
CA TYR A 234 12.74 12.65 4.37
C TYR A 234 12.61 13.07 5.83
N LEU A 235 13.75 13.22 6.50
CA LEU A 235 13.81 13.67 7.89
C LEU A 235 13.75 15.21 7.93
N ILE A 236 12.57 15.75 8.20
CA ILE A 236 12.34 17.19 8.26
C ILE A 236 13.04 17.79 9.52
N SER A 237 12.84 17.14 10.66
CA SER A 237 13.46 17.49 11.92
C SER A 237 13.67 16.25 12.79
N HIS A 238 14.21 16.44 14.00
CA HIS A 238 14.44 15.36 14.96
C HIS A 238 13.23 14.44 15.20
N ASN A 239 12.03 15.03 15.22
CA ASN A 239 10.79 14.30 15.53
C ASN A 239 9.85 14.17 14.32
N PHE A 240 10.10 14.92 13.23
CA PHE A 240 9.23 14.93 12.05
C PHE A 240 9.88 14.24 10.87
N ARG A 241 9.15 13.30 10.28
CA ARG A 241 9.56 12.57 9.09
C ARG A 241 8.41 12.53 8.06
N PHE A 242 8.76 12.73 6.82
CA PHE A 242 7.89 12.47 5.68
C PHE A 242 8.23 11.11 5.10
N GLU A 243 7.24 10.28 4.84
CA GLU A 243 7.37 9.01 4.12
C GLU A 243 6.46 9.03 2.90
N ALA A 244 6.97 8.56 1.75
CA ALA A 244 6.19 8.33 0.56
C ALA A 244 6.54 6.95 -0.03
N ARG A 245 5.55 6.22 -0.50
CA ARG A 245 5.69 4.89 -1.09
C ARG A 245 4.77 4.78 -2.29
N ALA A 246 5.25 4.15 -3.34
CA ALA A 246 4.43 3.82 -4.51
C ALA A 246 4.91 2.48 -5.07
N SER A 247 3.99 1.55 -5.24
CA SER A 247 4.29 0.25 -5.82
C SER A 247 3.16 -0.24 -6.70
N GLY A 248 3.46 -1.15 -7.60
CA GLY A 248 2.43 -1.72 -8.45
C GLY A 248 2.96 -2.79 -9.38
N PHE A 249 2.01 -3.42 -10.05
CA PHE A 249 2.24 -4.39 -11.09
C PHE A 249 1.07 -4.40 -12.05
N ALA A 250 1.36 -4.47 -13.34
CA ALA A 250 0.36 -4.61 -14.38
C ALA A 250 0.74 -5.79 -15.27
N PHE A 251 -0.14 -6.77 -15.33
CA PHE A 251 -0.01 -7.86 -16.29
C PHE A 251 -0.95 -7.57 -17.46
N PRO A 252 -0.43 -7.34 -18.67
CA PRO A 252 -1.24 -7.01 -19.83
C PRO A 252 -2.39 -8.01 -19.99
N HIS A 253 -3.61 -7.49 -20.17
CA HIS A 253 -4.86 -8.23 -20.35
C HIS A 253 -5.31 -9.14 -19.18
N ARG A 254 -4.55 -9.20 -18.07
CA ARG A 254 -4.92 -10.08 -16.95
C ARG A 254 -5.33 -9.32 -15.70
N ALA A 255 -4.47 -8.49 -15.16
CA ALA A 255 -4.78 -7.81 -13.91
C ALA A 255 -3.87 -6.62 -13.68
N THR A 256 -4.32 -5.70 -12.84
CA THR A 256 -3.53 -4.53 -12.43
C THR A 256 -3.71 -4.30 -10.94
N ILE A 257 -2.62 -4.03 -10.27
CA ILE A 257 -2.61 -3.61 -8.86
C ILE A 257 -1.58 -2.50 -8.70
N TRP A 258 -1.93 -1.46 -7.96
CA TRP A 258 -0.98 -0.47 -7.48
C TRP A 258 -1.48 0.15 -6.19
N ASP A 259 -0.53 0.56 -5.36
CA ASP A 259 -0.81 1.37 -4.18
C ASP A 259 0.19 2.52 -4.06
N THR A 260 -0.29 3.60 -3.48
CA THR A 260 0.51 4.78 -3.15
C THR A 260 0.13 5.26 -1.76
N GLU A 261 1.13 5.67 -0.99
CA GLU A 261 0.94 6.19 0.35
C GLU A 261 1.92 7.36 0.57
N ALA A 262 1.45 8.44 1.18
CA ALA A 262 2.30 9.54 1.61
C ALA A 262 1.84 9.98 3.00
N SER A 263 2.79 10.15 3.93
CA SER A 263 2.48 10.49 5.32
C SER A 263 3.48 11.44 5.94
N LEU A 264 2.99 12.22 6.90
CA LEU A 264 3.78 12.93 7.88
C LEU A 264 3.72 12.17 9.20
N ASN A 265 4.88 11.97 9.79
CA ASN A 265 5.05 11.18 10.99
C ASN A 265 5.68 12.05 12.08
N TYR A 266 5.09 12.03 13.26
CA TYR A 266 5.62 12.71 14.44
C TYR A 266 5.94 11.71 15.54
N ARG A 267 7.22 11.66 15.95
CA ARG A 267 7.72 10.71 16.94
C ARG A 267 7.86 11.35 18.32
N PHE A 268 7.39 10.63 19.34
CA PHE A 268 7.57 10.97 20.74
C PHE A 268 7.88 9.69 21.55
N GLY A 269 9.14 9.56 21.95
CA GLY A 269 9.60 8.37 22.65
C GLY A 269 9.41 7.08 21.83
N LYS A 270 8.67 6.12 22.38
CA LYS A 270 8.39 4.83 21.75
C LYS A 270 7.23 4.86 20.75
N PHE A 271 6.56 5.98 20.61
CA PHE A 271 5.39 6.11 19.74
C PHE A 271 5.64 7.10 18.62
N GLU A 272 4.93 6.86 17.51
CA GLU A 272 4.92 7.76 16.36
C GLU A 272 3.50 7.87 15.83
N ILE A 273 2.97 9.08 15.78
CA ILE A 273 1.67 9.36 15.14
C ILE A 273 1.92 9.60 13.66
N GLN A 274 1.06 9.01 12.84
CA GLN A 274 1.10 9.12 11.39
C GLN A 274 -0.19 9.75 10.89
N GLY A 275 -0.08 10.66 9.93
CA GLY A 275 -1.22 11.20 9.21
C GLY A 275 -0.87 11.31 7.73
N GLY A 276 -1.77 10.89 6.85
CA GLY A 276 -1.43 10.89 5.45
C GLY A 276 -2.58 10.56 4.51
N VAL A 277 -2.20 10.36 3.26
CA VAL A 277 -3.09 9.96 2.17
C VAL A 277 -2.61 8.65 1.57
N LYS A 278 -3.58 7.83 1.15
CA LYS A 278 -3.34 6.54 0.52
C LYS A 278 -4.30 6.33 -0.62
N ALA A 279 -3.83 5.69 -1.69
CA ALA A 279 -4.69 5.23 -2.76
C ALA A 279 -4.30 3.80 -3.13
N PHE A 280 -5.29 2.92 -3.19
CA PHE A 280 -5.15 1.54 -3.61
C PHE A 280 -6.05 1.27 -4.80
N HIS A 281 -5.47 0.66 -5.83
CA HIS A 281 -6.18 0.27 -7.04
C HIS A 281 -5.97 -1.22 -7.31
N PHE A 282 -7.03 -1.88 -7.71
CA PHE A 282 -6.93 -3.20 -8.28
C PHE A 282 -7.94 -3.39 -9.40
N LYS A 283 -7.59 -4.28 -10.31
CA LYS A 283 -8.47 -4.84 -11.32
C LYS A 283 -8.15 -6.32 -11.42
N THR A 284 -9.15 -7.18 -11.26
CA THR A 284 -8.99 -8.62 -11.48
C THR A 284 -8.93 -8.92 -12.97
N SER A 285 -8.68 -10.17 -13.34
CA SER A 285 -8.52 -10.54 -14.75
C SER A 285 -9.79 -10.30 -15.57
N PRO A 286 -9.75 -9.47 -16.63
CA PRO A 286 -10.87 -9.33 -17.55
C PRO A 286 -11.08 -10.56 -18.46
N GLU A 287 -10.19 -11.56 -18.41
CA GLU A 287 -10.37 -12.85 -19.10
C GLU A 287 -11.33 -13.77 -18.34
N LYS A 288 -11.66 -13.47 -17.07
CA LYS A 288 -12.67 -14.21 -16.31
C LYS A 288 -14.08 -13.80 -16.75
N VAL A 289 -15.05 -14.63 -16.40
CA VAL A 289 -16.46 -14.36 -16.70
C VAL A 289 -16.88 -13.02 -16.09
N GLU A 290 -16.52 -12.80 -14.84
CA GLU A 290 -16.67 -11.51 -14.17
C GLU A 290 -15.33 -10.99 -13.65
N PHE A 291 -15.15 -9.68 -13.68
CA PHE A 291 -14.02 -9.01 -13.06
C PHE A 291 -14.47 -7.85 -12.20
N VAL A 292 -13.75 -7.64 -11.12
CA VAL A 292 -13.97 -6.52 -10.20
C VAL A 292 -12.81 -5.53 -10.33
N GLN A 293 -13.16 -4.25 -10.35
CA GLN A 293 -12.17 -3.17 -10.32
C GLN A 293 -12.57 -2.11 -9.31
N ALA A 294 -11.57 -1.54 -8.66
CA ALA A 294 -11.78 -0.43 -7.75
C ALA A 294 -10.54 0.43 -7.61
N THR A 295 -10.77 1.70 -7.29
CA THR A 295 -9.76 2.62 -6.78
C THR A 295 -10.28 3.20 -5.49
N TYR A 296 -9.51 3.04 -4.42
CA TYR A 296 -9.85 3.55 -3.08
C TYR A 296 -8.82 4.62 -2.66
N PRO A 297 -9.01 5.88 -3.05
CA PRO A 297 -8.26 6.98 -2.46
C PRO A 297 -8.82 7.31 -1.07
N GLY A 298 -8.00 7.88 -0.19
CA GLY A 298 -8.46 8.32 1.11
C GLY A 298 -7.37 8.85 2.01
N ALA A 299 -7.78 9.44 3.13
CA ALA A 299 -6.89 9.85 4.20
C ALA A 299 -6.77 8.72 5.23
N PHE A 300 -5.66 8.69 5.97
CA PHE A 300 -5.50 7.77 7.08
C PHE A 300 -4.83 8.46 8.26
N VAL A 301 -5.06 7.88 9.43
CA VAL A 301 -4.33 8.16 10.65
C VAL A 301 -3.79 6.86 11.21
N GLY A 302 -2.66 6.91 11.90
CA GLY A 302 -2.04 5.73 12.46
C GLY A 302 -1.21 6.02 13.69
N LEU A 303 -0.99 4.99 14.48
CA LEU A 303 -0.08 4.97 15.60
C LEU A 303 0.92 3.84 15.42
N ARG A 304 2.19 4.17 15.41
CA ARG A 304 3.31 3.22 15.33
C ARG A 304 3.98 3.13 16.69
N TRP A 305 4.22 1.93 17.13
CA TRP A 305 4.91 1.62 18.37
C TRP A 305 6.23 0.90 18.12
N TYR A 306 7.28 1.32 18.85
CA TYR A 306 8.63 0.76 18.80
C TYR A 306 8.95 0.10 20.16
N PRO A 307 8.80 -1.23 20.32
CA PRO A 307 8.98 -1.92 21.59
C PRO A 307 10.41 -1.85 22.13
N GLU A 308 11.41 -1.82 21.25
CA GLU A 308 12.85 -1.89 21.60
C GLU A 308 13.55 -0.53 21.69
N TYR A 309 12.77 0.58 21.64
CA TYR A 309 13.36 1.92 21.73
C TYR A 309 14.10 2.11 23.06
N GLY A 310 15.36 2.55 22.99
CA GLY A 310 16.19 2.86 24.17
C GLY A 310 16.93 1.66 24.77
N LYS A 311 16.96 0.50 24.10
CA LYS A 311 17.76 -0.68 24.51
C LYS A 311 19.15 -0.75 23.87
N ARG A 312 19.58 0.29 23.14
CA ARG A 312 20.93 0.37 22.55
C ARG A 312 21.87 1.23 23.36
#